data_ff78c7c6d7c12a73652a9527b45d80b0
#
_entry.id   ff78c7c6d7c12a73652a9527b45d80b0
#
_cell.length_a   1.000
_cell.length_b   1.000
_cell.length_c   1.000
_cell.angle_alpha   90.00
_cell.angle_beta   90.00
_cell.angle_gamma   90.00
#
_symmetry.space_group_name_H-M   'P 1'
#
loop_
_entity.id
_entity.type
_entity.pdbx_description
1 polymer ?
#
loop_
_entity_poly.entity_id
_entity_poly.type
_entity_poly.pdbx_seq_one_letter_code
_entity_poly.pdbx_strand_id
1 'polypeptide(L)'
;MKKCILINSPIFWDAAAEGENYLSPLGLGYIATYVEKAGIQVEILDAVKQRKSVEDIVKYIEEKQPDYVGINIFTQNYKLVKAICEQTKVKCEWFIGGPVVGSIYEEIVKWNLKNRMNIIIGDGEYIIPTIILDNKKVEPIKKIENIKVFTGWAANAAT
;
A
#
# COMPACT_ATOMS: atom_id res chain seq x y z
N MET A 1 -1.82 -19.37 7.14
CA MET A 1 -1.78 -17.97 7.65
C MET A 1 -1.67 -17.00 6.47
N LYS A 2 -2.46 -15.94 6.49
CA LYS A 2 -2.40 -14.93 5.45
C LYS A 2 -1.16 -14.05 5.60
N LYS A 3 -0.63 -13.58 4.48
CA LYS A 3 0.60 -12.79 4.42
C LYS A 3 0.36 -11.41 3.83
N CYS A 4 1.00 -10.42 4.43
CA CYS A 4 0.97 -9.03 3.97
C CYS A 4 2.39 -8.51 3.79
N ILE A 5 2.67 -7.87 2.67
CA ILE A 5 3.92 -7.16 2.44
C ILE A 5 3.60 -5.67 2.39
N LEU A 6 4.27 -4.89 3.22
CA LEU A 6 4.16 -3.42 3.19
C LEU A 6 5.43 -2.87 2.55
N ILE A 7 5.26 -2.07 1.51
CA ILE A 7 6.37 -1.58 0.70
C ILE A 7 6.53 -0.07 0.89
N ASN A 8 7.71 0.34 1.34
CA ASN A 8 8.13 1.72 1.24
C ASN A 8 8.63 1.92 -0.19
N SER A 9 7.85 2.61 -1.01
CA SER A 9 8.03 2.66 -2.45
C SER A 9 9.32 3.34 -2.87
N PRO A 10 9.93 2.93 -3.99
CA PRO A 10 11.22 3.43 -4.41
C PRO A 10 11.15 4.88 -4.87
N ILE A 11 12.19 5.65 -4.52
CA ILE A 11 12.41 7.02 -4.97
C ILE A 11 13.85 7.06 -5.49
N PHE A 12 14.01 7.41 -6.75
CA PHE A 12 15.31 7.33 -7.43
C PHE A 12 16.07 8.66 -7.41
N TRP A 13 16.45 9.11 -6.22
CA TRP A 13 17.49 10.13 -6.11
C TRP A 13 18.47 9.70 -5.03
N ASP A 14 19.75 10.05 -5.24
CA ASP A 14 20.83 9.53 -4.41
C ASP A 14 20.69 9.87 -2.93
N ALA A 15 20.20 11.05 -2.62
CA ALA A 15 20.07 11.50 -1.24
C ALA A 15 18.96 10.78 -0.46
N ALA A 16 18.00 10.15 -1.13
CA ALA A 16 16.82 9.60 -0.47
C ALA A 16 17.11 8.39 0.42
N ALA A 17 18.17 7.65 0.11
CA ALA A 17 18.53 6.42 0.81
C ALA A 17 19.77 6.54 1.67
N GLU A 18 20.34 7.74 1.81
CA GLU A 18 21.62 7.95 2.48
C GLU A 18 21.56 9.00 3.59
N GLY A 19 22.24 8.69 4.70
CA GLY A 19 22.51 9.62 5.79
C GLY A 19 21.28 10.34 6.33
N GLU A 20 21.42 11.67 6.46
CA GLU A 20 20.40 12.53 7.06
C GLU A 20 19.13 12.67 6.21
N ASN A 21 19.19 12.33 4.93
CA ASN A 21 18.06 12.48 4.01
C ASN A 21 17.15 11.26 3.99
N TYR A 22 17.57 10.17 4.62
CA TYR A 22 16.74 8.98 4.71
C TYR A 22 15.76 9.09 5.86
N LEU A 23 14.48 8.90 5.55
CA LEU A 23 13.41 8.82 6.56
C LEU A 23 12.90 7.39 6.61
N SER A 24 12.96 6.77 7.78
CA SER A 24 12.43 5.43 7.95
C SER A 24 10.91 5.41 7.76
N PRO A 25 10.34 4.30 7.26
CA PRO A 25 8.90 4.23 6.98
C PRO A 25 8.07 4.02 8.24
N LEU A 26 8.05 5.02 9.11
CA LEU A 26 7.38 4.94 10.41
C LEU A 26 5.89 4.66 10.28
N GLY A 27 5.22 5.29 9.30
CA GLY A 27 3.80 5.06 9.05
C GLY A 27 3.50 3.62 8.68
N LEU A 28 4.36 2.98 7.89
CA LEU A 28 4.22 1.56 7.57
C LEU A 28 4.46 0.67 8.79
N GLY A 29 5.34 1.09 9.69
CA GLY A 29 5.57 0.38 10.95
C GLY A 29 4.33 0.33 11.82
N TYR A 30 3.61 1.43 11.93
CA TYR A 30 2.33 1.46 12.66
C TYR A 30 1.29 0.56 12.00
N ILE A 31 1.15 0.65 10.69
CA ILE A 31 0.23 -0.23 9.95
C ILE A 31 0.59 -1.70 10.18
N ALA A 32 1.87 -2.03 10.09
CA ALA A 32 2.35 -3.40 10.30
C ALA A 32 1.94 -3.93 11.69
N THR A 33 2.09 -3.10 12.72
CA THR A 33 1.72 -3.48 14.08
C THR A 33 0.24 -3.84 14.18
N TYR A 34 -0.64 -3.03 13.61
CA TYR A 34 -2.07 -3.28 13.66
C TYR A 34 -2.50 -4.46 12.80
N VAL A 35 -1.89 -4.64 11.64
CA VAL A 35 -2.15 -5.80 10.77
C VAL A 35 -1.69 -7.09 11.45
N GLU A 36 -0.53 -7.07 12.10
CA GLU A 36 -0.01 -8.22 12.84
C GLU A 36 -0.93 -8.60 14.00
N LYS A 37 -1.47 -7.62 14.72
CA LYS A 37 -2.46 -7.86 15.77
C LYS A 37 -3.74 -8.50 15.24
N ALA A 38 -4.06 -8.31 13.98
CA ALA A 38 -5.21 -8.94 13.33
C ALA A 38 -4.94 -10.40 12.92
N GLY A 39 -3.75 -10.94 13.23
CA GLY A 39 -3.39 -12.33 12.94
C GLY A 39 -2.78 -12.55 11.56
N ILE A 40 -2.31 -11.50 10.92
CA ILE A 40 -1.70 -11.54 9.59
C ILE A 40 -0.17 -11.53 9.74
N GLN A 41 0.52 -12.38 8.98
CA GLN A 41 1.98 -12.34 8.92
C GLN A 41 2.40 -11.15 8.06
N VAL A 42 3.17 -10.23 8.65
CA VAL A 42 3.55 -8.97 7.99
C VAL A 42 5.05 -8.87 7.83
N GLU A 43 5.49 -8.38 6.69
CA GLU A 43 6.87 -7.95 6.51
C GLU A 43 6.90 -6.59 5.80
N ILE A 44 7.96 -5.83 6.05
CA ILE A 44 8.16 -4.52 5.43
C ILE A 44 9.33 -4.62 4.46
N LEU A 45 9.10 -4.21 3.21
CA LEU A 45 10.15 -4.07 2.21
C LEU A 45 10.44 -2.58 2.04
N ASP A 46 11.59 -2.15 2.53
CA ASP A 46 12.03 -0.76 2.35
C ASP A 46 12.81 -0.64 1.03
N ALA A 47 12.07 -0.36 -0.05
CA ALA A 47 12.67 -0.28 -1.37
C ALA A 47 13.54 0.97 -1.56
N VAL A 48 13.38 1.98 -0.71
CA VAL A 48 14.28 3.15 -0.70
C VAL A 48 15.64 2.74 -0.14
N LYS A 49 15.65 2.18 1.07
CA LYS A 49 16.88 1.76 1.75
C LYS A 49 17.63 0.69 0.98
N GLN A 50 16.94 -0.27 0.42
CA GLN A 50 17.51 -1.39 -0.31
C GLN A 50 17.71 -1.10 -1.79
N ARG A 51 17.34 0.08 -2.26
CA ARG A 51 17.49 0.53 -3.66
C ARG A 51 16.89 -0.46 -4.66
N LYS A 52 15.67 -0.93 -4.38
CA LYS A 52 14.98 -1.88 -5.24
C LYS A 52 14.33 -1.18 -6.43
N SER A 53 14.50 -1.77 -7.63
CA SER A 53 13.83 -1.30 -8.84
C SER A 53 12.38 -1.80 -8.90
N VAL A 54 11.63 -1.32 -9.88
CA VAL A 54 10.28 -1.83 -10.16
C VAL A 54 10.32 -3.34 -10.40
N GLU A 55 11.25 -3.79 -11.22
CA GLU A 55 11.41 -5.21 -11.56
C GLU A 55 11.74 -6.06 -10.33
N ASP A 56 12.63 -5.56 -9.47
CA ASP A 56 12.99 -6.24 -8.22
C ASP A 56 11.78 -6.41 -7.31
N ILE A 57 10.96 -5.37 -7.18
CA ILE A 57 9.78 -5.38 -6.32
C ILE A 57 8.72 -6.33 -6.86
N VAL A 58 8.45 -6.28 -8.16
CA VAL A 58 7.48 -7.18 -8.80
C VAL A 58 7.92 -8.63 -8.63
N LYS A 59 9.20 -8.91 -8.85
CA LYS A 59 9.76 -10.25 -8.65
C LYS A 59 9.62 -10.71 -7.20
N TYR A 60 9.92 -9.82 -6.25
CA TYR A 60 9.79 -10.12 -4.83
C TYR A 60 8.34 -10.50 -4.46
N ILE A 61 7.37 -9.73 -4.94
CA ILE A 61 5.96 -10.02 -4.70
C ILE A 61 5.57 -11.36 -5.31
N GLU A 62 6.02 -11.63 -6.54
CA GLU A 62 5.71 -12.88 -7.23
C GLU A 62 6.33 -14.10 -6.52
N GLU A 63 7.53 -13.97 -5.97
CA GLU A 63 8.19 -15.04 -5.22
C GLU A 63 7.52 -15.30 -3.87
N LYS A 64 7.11 -14.24 -3.18
CA LYS A 64 6.51 -14.34 -1.84
C LYS A 64 5.05 -14.75 -1.84
N GLN A 65 4.33 -14.52 -2.92
CA GLN A 65 2.91 -14.88 -3.06
C GLN A 65 2.06 -14.35 -1.88
N PRO A 66 2.09 -13.05 -1.59
CA PRO A 66 1.31 -12.50 -0.48
C PRO A 66 -0.18 -12.44 -0.81
N ASP A 67 -1.01 -12.43 0.22
CA ASP A 67 -2.45 -12.19 0.05
C ASP A 67 -2.74 -10.69 -0.06
N TYR A 68 -1.96 -9.87 0.64
CA TYR A 68 -2.11 -8.42 0.69
C TYR A 68 -0.79 -7.72 0.44
N VAL A 69 -0.83 -6.61 -0.30
CA VAL A 69 0.33 -5.74 -0.51
C VAL A 69 -0.07 -4.30 -0.24
N GLY A 70 0.59 -3.68 0.72
CA GLY A 70 0.43 -2.25 0.97
C GLY A 70 1.61 -1.48 0.38
N ILE A 71 1.35 -0.33 -0.23
CA ILE A 71 2.40 0.50 -0.81
C ILE A 71 2.04 1.97 -0.64
N ASN A 72 3.03 2.80 -0.31
CA ASN A 72 2.85 4.25 -0.29
C ASN A 72 3.17 4.84 -1.66
N ILE A 73 2.56 5.99 -1.95
CA ILE A 73 2.79 6.70 -3.21
C ILE A 73 3.07 8.17 -2.92
N PHE A 74 4.01 8.72 -3.67
CA PHE A 74 4.40 10.13 -3.60
C PHE A 74 4.34 10.73 -5.00
N THR A 75 4.30 12.06 -5.08
CA THR A 75 4.30 12.76 -6.38
C THR A 75 5.52 12.35 -7.20
N GLN A 76 6.68 12.23 -6.55
CA GLN A 76 7.94 11.94 -7.22
C GLN A 76 8.02 10.53 -7.81
N ASN A 77 7.28 9.57 -7.26
CA ASN A 77 7.36 8.18 -7.70
C ASN A 77 6.05 7.61 -8.23
N TYR A 78 5.12 8.48 -8.59
CA TYR A 78 3.80 8.07 -9.10
C TYR A 78 3.89 7.02 -10.22
N LYS A 79 4.74 7.26 -11.21
CA LYS A 79 4.88 6.35 -12.36
C LYS A 79 5.47 5.00 -11.95
N LEU A 80 6.38 5.00 -10.98
CA LEU A 80 7.02 3.77 -10.49
C LEU A 80 6.01 2.90 -9.74
N VAL A 81 5.22 3.51 -8.87
CA VAL A 81 4.18 2.80 -8.12
C VAL A 81 3.11 2.25 -9.05
N LYS A 82 2.68 3.04 -10.02
CA LYS A 82 1.75 2.60 -11.05
C LYS A 82 2.28 1.37 -11.78
N ALA A 83 3.54 1.40 -12.20
CA ALA A 83 4.17 0.29 -12.90
C ALA A 83 4.24 -0.97 -12.02
N ILE A 84 4.58 -0.83 -10.74
CA ILE A 84 4.61 -1.96 -9.81
C ILE A 84 3.24 -2.62 -9.71
N CYS A 85 2.21 -1.83 -9.52
CA CYS A 85 0.84 -2.34 -9.39
C CYS A 85 0.34 -3.00 -10.67
N GLU A 86 0.60 -2.38 -11.82
CA GLU A 86 0.13 -2.90 -13.12
C GLU A 86 0.92 -4.11 -13.60
N GLN A 87 2.20 -4.23 -13.25
CA GLN A 87 3.05 -5.34 -13.68
C GLN A 87 2.94 -6.57 -12.78
N THR A 88 2.44 -6.43 -11.56
CA THR A 88 2.28 -7.56 -10.65
C THR A 88 1.14 -8.45 -11.13
N LYS A 89 1.46 -9.71 -11.47
CA LYS A 89 0.50 -10.68 -12.01
C LYS A 89 -0.06 -11.63 -10.97
N VAL A 90 0.63 -11.82 -9.87
CA VAL A 90 0.18 -12.69 -8.79
C VAL A 90 -1.10 -12.11 -8.18
N LYS A 91 -2.04 -13.00 -7.85
CA LYS A 91 -3.31 -12.57 -7.27
C LYS A 91 -3.09 -12.09 -5.84
N CYS A 92 -3.34 -10.81 -5.60
CA CYS A 92 -3.25 -10.20 -4.27
C CYS A 92 -4.21 -9.02 -4.18
N GLU A 93 -4.47 -8.56 -2.97
CA GLU A 93 -5.26 -7.36 -2.74
C GLU A 93 -4.34 -6.23 -2.31
N TRP A 94 -4.45 -5.09 -2.99
CA TRP A 94 -3.59 -3.93 -2.76
C TRP A 94 -4.21 -2.94 -1.80
N PHE A 95 -3.35 -2.29 -1.02
CA PHE A 95 -3.68 -1.10 -0.24
C PHE A 95 -2.68 -0.03 -0.62
N ILE A 96 -3.17 1.10 -1.14
CA ILE A 96 -2.31 2.22 -1.52
C ILE A 96 -2.66 3.45 -0.70
N GLY A 97 -1.65 4.11 -0.16
CA GLY A 97 -1.81 5.28 0.69
C GLY A 97 -0.63 6.24 0.56
N GLY A 98 -0.65 7.28 1.35
CA GLY A 98 0.39 8.29 1.36
C GLY A 98 -0.22 9.69 1.34
N PRO A 99 0.60 10.73 1.61
CA PRO A 99 0.09 12.09 1.77
C PRO A 99 -0.60 12.65 0.52
N VAL A 100 -0.19 12.19 -0.67
CA VAL A 100 -0.68 12.72 -1.94
C VAL A 100 -1.98 12.05 -2.41
N VAL A 101 -2.36 10.92 -1.81
CA VAL A 101 -3.47 10.09 -2.29
C VAL A 101 -4.79 10.85 -2.34
N GLY A 102 -5.07 11.68 -1.33
CA GLY A 102 -6.28 12.50 -1.31
C GLY A 102 -6.42 13.43 -2.51
N SER A 103 -5.30 13.85 -3.10
CA SER A 103 -5.30 14.74 -4.26
C SER A 103 -5.31 14.00 -5.60
N ILE A 104 -4.92 12.72 -5.62
CA ILE A 104 -4.71 11.99 -6.88
C ILE A 104 -5.53 10.70 -7.00
N TYR A 105 -6.39 10.37 -6.03
CA TYR A 105 -7.11 9.09 -6.07
C TYR A 105 -7.97 8.94 -7.34
N GLU A 106 -8.46 10.04 -7.90
CA GLU A 106 -9.25 10.00 -9.14
C GLU A 106 -8.43 9.57 -10.35
N GLU A 107 -7.12 9.79 -10.30
CA GLU A 107 -6.19 9.29 -11.31
C GLU A 107 -5.94 7.79 -11.11
N ILE A 108 -5.76 7.37 -9.85
CA ILE A 108 -5.45 5.98 -9.51
C ILE A 108 -6.60 5.04 -9.88
N VAL A 109 -7.84 5.46 -9.74
CA VAL A 109 -9.01 4.63 -10.11
C VAL A 109 -9.07 4.32 -11.61
N LYS A 110 -8.29 5.05 -12.42
CA LYS A 110 -8.20 4.82 -13.87
C LYS A 110 -7.09 3.84 -14.25
N TRP A 111 -6.28 3.39 -13.28
CA TRP A 111 -5.21 2.42 -13.57
C TRP A 111 -5.79 1.09 -14.06
N ASN A 112 -5.05 0.44 -14.95
CA ASN A 112 -5.44 -0.86 -15.51
C ASN A 112 -4.95 -2.00 -14.59
N LEU A 113 -5.73 -2.31 -13.56
CA LEU A 113 -5.39 -3.33 -12.57
C LEU A 113 -6.28 -4.55 -12.71
N LYS A 114 -5.67 -5.72 -12.67
CA LYS A 114 -6.38 -7.01 -12.58
C LYS A 114 -6.72 -7.36 -11.14
N ASN A 115 -5.90 -6.91 -10.19
CA ASN A 115 -6.09 -7.16 -8.77
C ASN A 115 -7.04 -6.15 -8.14
N ARG A 116 -7.60 -6.51 -7.00
CA ARG A 116 -8.38 -5.58 -6.18
C ARG A 116 -7.45 -4.55 -5.58
N MET A 117 -7.91 -3.31 -5.51
CA MET A 117 -7.16 -2.23 -4.88
C MET A 117 -8.04 -1.42 -3.95
N ASN A 118 -7.51 -1.16 -2.77
CA ASN A 118 -8.11 -0.28 -1.77
C ASN A 118 -7.24 0.96 -1.67
N ILE A 119 -7.81 2.12 -2.02
CA ILE A 119 -7.13 3.40 -1.92
C ILE A 119 -7.51 4.01 -0.57
N ILE A 120 -6.52 4.34 0.25
CA ILE A 120 -6.72 4.82 1.62
C ILE A 120 -6.33 6.28 1.69
N ILE A 121 -7.31 7.15 1.94
CA ILE A 121 -7.08 8.57 2.18
C ILE A 121 -6.98 8.78 3.69
N GLY A 122 -5.86 9.29 4.16
CA GLY A 122 -5.61 9.49 5.58
C GLY A 122 -4.94 8.29 6.23
N ASP A 123 -5.19 8.08 7.51
CA ASP A 123 -4.51 7.06 8.31
C ASP A 123 -4.98 5.65 7.98
N GLY A 124 -4.02 4.75 7.77
CA GLY A 124 -4.31 3.36 7.41
C GLY A 124 -4.30 2.37 8.57
N GLU A 125 -3.81 2.77 9.76
CA GLU A 125 -3.57 1.85 10.87
C GLU A 125 -4.82 1.08 11.32
N TYR A 126 -5.97 1.74 11.29
CA TYR A 126 -7.22 1.13 11.74
C TYR A 126 -8.03 0.55 10.58
N ILE A 127 -8.08 1.24 9.44
CA ILE A 127 -8.94 0.86 8.35
C ILE A 127 -8.43 -0.38 7.61
N ILE A 128 -7.11 -0.52 7.44
CA ILE A 128 -6.53 -1.68 6.73
C ILE A 128 -6.84 -2.98 7.45
N PRO A 129 -6.58 -3.12 8.77
CA PRO A 129 -6.97 -4.33 9.48
C PRO A 129 -8.47 -4.60 9.43
N THR A 130 -9.29 -3.55 9.49
CA THR A 130 -10.75 -3.70 9.43
C THR A 130 -11.18 -4.26 8.08
N ILE A 131 -10.62 -3.77 6.98
CA ILE A 131 -10.93 -4.29 5.64
C ILE A 131 -10.50 -5.75 5.51
N ILE A 132 -9.33 -6.10 6.05
CA ILE A 132 -8.81 -7.47 6.00
C ILE A 132 -9.71 -8.43 6.77
N LEU A 133 -10.15 -8.03 7.97
CA LEU A 133 -10.97 -8.88 8.84
C LEU A 133 -12.43 -8.93 8.41
N ASP A 134 -13.00 -7.78 8.03
CA ASP A 134 -14.40 -7.69 7.65
C ASP A 134 -14.62 -6.41 6.82
N ASN A 135 -14.53 -6.55 5.50
CA ASN A 135 -14.67 -5.44 4.58
C ASN A 135 -16.10 -4.84 4.53
N LYS A 136 -17.06 -5.46 5.20
CA LYS A 136 -18.44 -4.95 5.27
C LYS A 136 -18.63 -3.89 6.35
N LYS A 137 -17.70 -3.80 7.30
CA LYS A 137 -17.78 -2.82 8.40
C LYS A 137 -17.46 -1.39 7.97
N VAL A 138 -16.79 -1.22 6.84
CA VAL A 138 -16.39 0.10 6.36
C VAL A 138 -16.87 0.28 4.92
N GLU A 139 -17.65 1.35 4.72
CA GLU A 139 -18.16 1.68 3.39
C GLU A 139 -17.14 2.52 2.62
N PRO A 140 -16.85 2.17 1.36
CA PRO A 140 -16.02 3.02 0.52
C PRO A 140 -16.77 4.30 0.13
N ILE A 141 -16.03 5.40 -0.01
CA ILE A 141 -16.61 6.65 -0.53
C ILE A 141 -16.78 6.59 -2.05
N LYS A 142 -16.08 5.68 -2.72
CA LYS A 142 -16.16 5.47 -4.16
C LYS A 142 -15.81 4.03 -4.48
N LYS A 143 -16.50 3.45 -5.44
CA LYS A 143 -16.23 2.09 -5.92
C LYS A 143 -16.32 2.07 -7.44
N ILE A 144 -15.24 1.68 -8.12
CA ILE A 144 -15.19 1.53 -9.57
C ILE A 144 -14.55 0.18 -9.87
N GLU A 145 -15.35 -0.76 -10.40
CA GLU A 145 -14.89 -2.11 -10.72
C GLU A 145 -14.21 -2.78 -9.53
N ASN A 146 -12.91 -3.07 -9.62
CA ASN A 146 -12.13 -3.72 -8.57
C ASN A 146 -11.40 -2.74 -7.65
N ILE A 147 -11.68 -1.44 -7.77
CA ILE A 147 -11.03 -0.39 -6.97
C ILE A 147 -12.04 0.25 -6.04
N LYS A 148 -11.67 0.34 -4.77
CA LYS A 148 -12.46 1.01 -3.73
C LYS A 148 -11.63 2.12 -3.09
N VAL A 149 -12.30 3.22 -2.74
CA VAL A 149 -11.65 4.36 -2.06
C VAL A 149 -12.25 4.51 -0.67
N PHE A 150 -11.41 4.57 0.33
CA PHE A 150 -11.80 4.71 1.74
C PHE A 150 -11.13 5.93 2.36
N THR A 151 -11.74 6.43 3.45
CA THR A 151 -11.11 7.45 4.30
C THR A 151 -10.71 6.81 5.62
N GLY A 152 -9.49 7.08 6.09
CA GLY A 152 -8.94 6.46 7.29
C GLY A 152 -9.74 6.74 8.56
N TRP A 153 -10.32 7.93 8.68
CA TRP A 153 -11.11 8.31 9.85
C TRP A 153 -12.46 7.59 9.95
N ALA A 154 -12.96 7.00 8.86
CA ALA A 154 -14.22 6.25 8.91
C ALA A 154 -14.13 5.04 9.83
N ALA A 155 -12.99 4.39 9.90
CA ALA A 155 -12.78 3.27 10.81
C ALA A 155 -12.81 3.70 12.29
N ASN A 156 -12.28 4.88 12.58
CA ASN A 156 -12.31 5.43 13.94
C ASN A 156 -13.72 5.76 14.39
N ALA A 157 -14.57 6.23 13.47
CA ALA A 157 -15.95 6.53 13.78
C ALA A 157 -16.80 5.28 14.01
N ALA A 158 -16.38 4.14 13.45
CA ALA A 158 -17.10 2.86 13.58
C ALA A 158 -16.76 2.11 14.87
N THR A 159 -15.73 2.55 15.58
CA THR A 159 -15.32 1.95 16.85
C THR A 159 -15.82 2.74 18.04
#